data_f081f2f07ef9a8f4354748cb8250ba58
#
_entry.id   f081f2f07ef9a8f4354748cb8250ba58
#
_cell.length_a   1.000
_cell.length_b   1.000
_cell.length_c   1.000
_cell.angle_alpha   90.00
_cell.angle_beta   90.00
_cell.angle_gamma   90.00
#
_symmetry.space_group_name_H-M   'P 1'
#
loop_
_entity.id
_entity.type
_entity.pdbx_description
1 polymer ?
#
loop_
_entity_poly.entity_id
_entity_poly.type
_entity_poly.pdbx_seq_one_letter_code
_entity_poly.pdbx_strand_id
1 'polypeptide(L)'
;MSSTTLRCLIAGSLLSLALTAPAAFADGAHYNDGPVINVSFIRTVDGHFDDYMQWLATTWRKQEEAAKKAGLILGYHVLIAEPHTAQDPDIILTIEYKNWAALDGLGGKLDSISTQVEGSVEKANQSEADRARIRTVLGSNTVQEALLK
;
A
#
# COMPACT_ATOMS: atom_id res chain seq x y z
N MET A 1 -3.28 -7.14 83.45
CA MET A 1 -3.89 -5.93 82.92
C MET A 1 -3.75 -6.05 81.42
N SER A 2 -4.87 -6.19 80.75
CA SER A 2 -5.04 -6.73 79.41
C SER A 2 -4.55 -5.82 78.31
N SER A 3 -3.78 -6.36 77.39
CA SER A 3 -3.47 -5.74 76.11
C SER A 3 -4.13 -6.52 74.98
N THR A 4 -5.14 -5.86 74.40
CA THR A 4 -5.90 -6.37 73.24
C THR A 4 -5.19 -6.02 71.95
N THR A 5 -4.72 -7.01 71.25
CA THR A 5 -4.11 -6.83 69.91
C THR A 5 -5.18 -6.88 68.82
N LEU A 6 -5.35 -5.74 68.14
CA LEU A 6 -6.24 -5.58 66.98
C LEU A 6 -5.56 -6.12 65.71
N ARG A 7 -6.07 -7.19 65.14
CA ARG A 7 -5.62 -7.72 63.84
C ARG A 7 -6.37 -7.06 62.70
N CYS A 8 -5.67 -6.22 61.94
CA CYS A 8 -6.18 -5.71 60.65
C CYS A 8 -6.02 -6.76 59.56
N LEU A 9 -7.15 -7.24 59.06
CA LEU A 9 -7.22 -8.05 57.82
C LEU A 9 -7.19 -7.11 56.60
N ILE A 10 -6.10 -7.16 55.85
CA ILE A 10 -6.01 -6.49 54.57
C ILE A 10 -6.53 -7.47 53.50
N ALA A 11 -7.74 -7.19 53.00
CA ALA A 11 -8.30 -7.88 51.84
C ALA A 11 -7.65 -7.29 50.55
N GLY A 12 -6.73 -8.05 49.98
CA GLY A 12 -6.13 -7.70 48.67
C GLY A 12 -7.10 -8.02 47.53
N SER A 13 -7.65 -7.00 46.89
CA SER A 13 -8.41 -7.15 45.65
C SER A 13 -7.45 -7.38 44.50
N LEU A 14 -7.42 -8.61 43.96
CA LEU A 14 -6.77 -8.95 42.70
C LEU A 14 -7.58 -8.35 41.54
N LEU A 15 -7.11 -7.24 40.98
CA LEU A 15 -7.64 -6.64 39.76
C LEU A 15 -7.12 -7.50 38.59
N SER A 16 -7.93 -8.40 38.06
CA SER A 16 -7.64 -9.17 36.85
C SER A 16 -7.72 -8.28 35.65
N LEU A 17 -6.54 -7.88 35.10
CA LEU A 17 -6.41 -7.19 33.83
C LEU A 17 -6.73 -8.19 32.72
N ALA A 18 -7.95 -8.15 32.18
CA ALA A 18 -8.31 -8.90 30.98
C ALA A 18 -7.55 -8.29 29.79
N LEU A 19 -6.48 -8.96 29.34
CA LEU A 19 -5.85 -8.68 28.03
C LEU A 19 -6.90 -9.05 26.96
N THR A 20 -7.55 -8.03 26.39
CA THR A 20 -8.27 -8.21 25.12
C THR A 20 -7.23 -8.38 24.02
N ALA A 21 -6.92 -9.63 23.64
CA ALA A 21 -6.18 -9.91 22.44
C ALA A 21 -6.94 -9.28 21.25
N PRO A 22 -6.26 -8.59 20.31
CA PRO A 22 -6.92 -8.17 19.07
C PRO A 22 -7.49 -9.43 18.43
N ALA A 23 -8.76 -9.35 18.01
CA ALA A 23 -9.38 -10.44 17.25
C ALA A 23 -8.51 -10.65 15.99
N ALA A 24 -7.75 -11.74 15.97
CA ALA A 24 -7.19 -12.25 14.74
C ALA A 24 -8.40 -12.46 13.82
N PHE A 25 -8.40 -11.81 12.64
CA PHE A 25 -9.38 -12.13 11.62
C PHE A 25 -9.25 -13.63 11.39
N ALA A 26 -10.25 -14.38 11.82
CA ALA A 26 -10.27 -15.81 11.65
C ALA A 26 -10.12 -16.09 10.16
N ASP A 27 -9.15 -16.94 9.80
CA ASP A 27 -8.96 -17.46 8.46
C ASP A 27 -10.33 -17.87 7.93
N GLY A 28 -10.84 -17.09 6.95
CA GLY A 28 -12.22 -17.25 6.52
C GLY A 28 -12.44 -18.68 6.06
N ALA A 29 -13.48 -19.35 6.57
CA ALA A 29 -13.77 -20.77 6.26
C ALA A 29 -13.85 -21.07 4.77
N HIS A 30 -13.98 -20.03 3.91
CA HIS A 30 -14.28 -20.14 2.49
C HIS A 30 -13.20 -19.55 1.56
N TYR A 31 -12.16 -18.93 2.07
CA TYR A 31 -11.05 -18.37 1.28
C TYR A 31 -9.73 -18.38 2.07
N ASN A 32 -8.63 -18.27 1.35
CA ASN A 32 -7.30 -17.97 1.88
C ASN A 32 -6.90 -16.55 1.46
N ASP A 33 -6.04 -15.93 2.24
CA ASP A 33 -5.46 -14.64 1.92
C ASP A 33 -4.52 -14.78 0.70
N GLY A 34 -4.81 -14.03 -0.34
CA GLY A 34 -3.96 -13.86 -1.51
C GLY A 34 -3.04 -12.64 -1.39
N PRO A 35 -2.40 -12.24 -2.48
CA PRO A 35 -1.57 -11.04 -2.53
C PRO A 35 -2.37 -9.78 -2.22
N VAL A 36 -1.64 -8.76 -1.74
CA VAL A 36 -2.16 -7.41 -1.56
C VAL A 36 -1.88 -6.61 -2.83
N ILE A 37 -2.87 -5.90 -3.33
CA ILE A 37 -2.80 -5.20 -4.61
C ILE A 37 -3.09 -3.71 -4.36
N ASN A 38 -2.16 -2.84 -4.72
CA ASN A 38 -2.43 -1.42 -4.83
C ASN A 38 -2.97 -1.13 -6.23
N VAL A 39 -4.10 -0.43 -6.30
CA VAL A 39 -4.76 -0.06 -7.55
C VAL A 39 -4.83 1.46 -7.61
N SER A 40 -4.24 2.08 -8.62
CA SER A 40 -4.28 3.53 -8.84
C SER A 40 -5.08 3.85 -10.09
N PHE A 41 -6.02 4.79 -9.95
CA PHE A 41 -6.91 5.24 -11.01
C PHE A 41 -6.37 6.56 -11.59
N ILE A 42 -6.03 6.54 -12.87
CA ILE A 42 -5.41 7.66 -13.56
C ILE A 42 -6.34 8.16 -14.65
N ARG A 43 -6.42 9.48 -14.80
CA ARG A 43 -7.02 10.15 -15.94
C ARG A 43 -5.95 10.99 -16.64
N THR A 44 -5.67 10.71 -17.88
CA THR A 44 -4.77 11.54 -18.68
C THR A 44 -5.46 12.86 -19.09
N VAL A 45 -4.68 13.91 -19.21
CA VAL A 45 -5.14 15.18 -19.78
C VAL A 45 -5.36 14.97 -21.29
N ASP A 46 -6.38 15.59 -21.85
CA ASP A 46 -6.71 15.45 -23.27
C ASP A 46 -5.50 15.72 -24.16
N GLY A 47 -5.22 14.77 -25.05
CA GLY A 47 -4.06 14.83 -25.96
C GLY A 47 -2.75 14.31 -25.36
N HIS A 48 -2.68 13.95 -24.07
CA HIS A 48 -1.46 13.49 -23.38
C HIS A 48 -1.44 12.00 -23.04
N PHE A 49 -2.37 11.21 -23.58
CA PHE A 49 -2.41 9.76 -23.32
C PHE A 49 -1.09 9.09 -23.73
N ASP A 50 -0.61 9.36 -24.96
CA ASP A 50 0.63 8.76 -25.47
C ASP A 50 1.87 9.24 -24.70
N ASP A 51 1.92 10.50 -24.28
CA ASP A 51 3.01 11.04 -23.47
C ASP A 51 3.10 10.29 -22.12
N TYR A 52 1.96 10.05 -21.48
CA TYR A 52 1.93 9.31 -20.23
C TYR A 52 2.28 7.83 -20.44
N MET A 53 1.76 7.19 -21.49
CA MET A 53 2.12 5.81 -21.85
C MET A 53 3.61 5.67 -22.15
N GLN A 54 4.23 6.65 -22.80
CA GLN A 54 5.67 6.66 -23.02
C GLN A 54 6.45 6.71 -21.70
N TRP A 55 6.04 7.55 -20.75
CA TRP A 55 6.64 7.60 -19.42
C TRP A 55 6.47 6.25 -18.67
N LEU A 56 5.29 5.66 -18.72
CA LEU A 56 5.03 4.32 -18.13
C LEU A 56 5.94 3.25 -18.75
N ALA A 57 6.08 3.24 -20.07
CA ALA A 57 6.89 2.26 -20.80
C ALA A 57 8.40 2.43 -20.58
N THR A 58 8.87 3.59 -20.18
CA THR A 58 10.29 3.90 -20.00
C THR A 58 10.68 3.99 -18.53
N THR A 59 10.24 5.03 -17.82
CA THR A 59 10.69 5.34 -16.47
C THR A 59 9.99 4.47 -15.44
N TRP A 60 8.66 4.44 -15.42
CA TRP A 60 7.90 3.66 -14.45
C TRP A 60 8.23 2.17 -14.54
N ARG A 61 8.24 1.61 -15.74
CA ARG A 61 8.62 0.20 -15.94
C ARG A 61 10.00 -0.12 -15.36
N LYS A 62 10.99 0.78 -15.51
CA LYS A 62 12.32 0.56 -14.91
C LYS A 62 12.29 0.57 -13.40
N GLN A 63 11.47 1.44 -12.79
CA GLN A 63 11.29 1.50 -11.35
C GLN A 63 10.64 0.19 -10.83
N GLU A 64 9.56 -0.27 -11.48
CA GLU A 64 8.86 -1.48 -11.09
C GLU A 64 9.71 -2.76 -11.31
N GLU A 65 10.47 -2.84 -12.41
CA GLU A 65 11.41 -3.95 -12.63
C GLU A 65 12.52 -3.96 -11.57
N ALA A 66 13.02 -2.79 -11.16
CA ALA A 66 14.00 -2.70 -10.07
C ALA A 66 13.38 -3.12 -8.72
N ALA A 67 12.15 -2.69 -8.42
CA ALA A 67 11.41 -3.10 -7.23
C ALA A 67 11.14 -4.61 -7.20
N LYS A 68 10.75 -5.19 -8.34
CA LYS A 68 10.55 -6.63 -8.50
C LYS A 68 11.84 -7.42 -8.32
N LYS A 69 12.94 -6.96 -8.90
CA LYS A 69 14.26 -7.56 -8.72
C LYS A 69 14.74 -7.50 -7.27
N ALA A 70 14.38 -6.43 -6.54
CA ALA A 70 14.66 -6.27 -5.13
C ALA A 70 13.73 -7.11 -4.22
N GLY A 71 12.73 -7.80 -4.77
CA GLY A 71 11.75 -8.59 -4.03
C GLY A 71 10.75 -7.76 -3.23
N LEU A 72 10.59 -6.48 -3.58
CA LEU A 72 9.65 -5.58 -2.91
C LEU A 72 8.22 -5.75 -3.41
N ILE A 73 8.05 -6.16 -4.68
CA ILE A 73 6.77 -6.41 -5.32
C ILE A 73 6.78 -7.79 -6.00
N LEU A 74 5.60 -8.36 -6.24
CA LEU A 74 5.43 -9.60 -7.00
C LEU A 74 5.26 -9.32 -8.51
N GLY A 75 4.54 -8.27 -8.84
CA GLY A 75 4.21 -7.89 -10.20
C GLY A 75 3.59 -6.51 -10.29
N TYR A 76 3.36 -6.05 -11.51
CA TYR A 76 2.68 -4.80 -11.82
C TYR A 76 1.99 -4.88 -13.18
N HIS A 77 0.91 -4.12 -13.37
CA HIS A 77 0.19 -4.06 -14.64
C HIS A 77 -0.24 -2.63 -14.97
N VAL A 78 -0.32 -2.36 -16.27
CA VAL A 78 -0.97 -1.18 -16.83
C VAL A 78 -2.21 -1.67 -17.58
N LEU A 79 -3.38 -1.25 -17.14
CA LEU A 79 -4.65 -1.58 -17.76
C LEU A 79 -5.19 -0.31 -18.43
N ILE A 80 -5.61 -0.41 -19.68
CA ILE A 80 -6.28 0.67 -20.41
C ILE A 80 -7.77 0.49 -20.22
N ALA A 81 -8.44 1.53 -19.72
CA ALA A 81 -9.88 1.54 -19.52
C ALA A 81 -10.54 2.45 -20.55
N GLU A 82 -11.81 2.17 -20.89
CA GLU A 82 -12.64 3.03 -21.71
C GLU A 82 -13.53 3.88 -20.79
N PRO A 83 -13.22 5.19 -20.62
CA PRO A 83 -13.98 6.05 -19.73
C PRO A 83 -15.34 6.43 -20.36
N HIS A 84 -16.40 6.39 -19.56
CA HIS A 84 -17.74 6.81 -19.97
C HIS A 84 -18.06 8.22 -19.46
N THR A 85 -17.35 8.70 -18.43
CA THR A 85 -17.50 10.04 -17.87
C THR A 85 -16.12 10.70 -17.68
N ALA A 86 -16.12 12.01 -17.48
CA ALA A 86 -14.87 12.75 -17.19
C ALA A 86 -14.21 12.33 -15.86
N GLN A 87 -14.93 11.67 -14.96
CA GLN A 87 -14.46 11.18 -13.67
C GLN A 87 -13.91 9.75 -13.74
N ASP A 88 -14.11 9.05 -14.87
CA ASP A 88 -13.62 7.69 -15.03
C ASP A 88 -12.12 7.68 -15.38
N PRO A 89 -11.35 6.70 -14.91
CA PRO A 89 -9.97 6.53 -15.34
C PRO A 89 -9.90 6.06 -16.79
N ASP A 90 -8.87 6.45 -17.50
CA ASP A 90 -8.48 5.86 -18.79
C ASP A 90 -7.30 4.88 -18.64
N ILE A 91 -6.55 4.99 -17.52
CA ILE A 91 -5.49 4.06 -17.16
C ILE A 91 -5.67 3.62 -15.70
N ILE A 92 -5.49 2.32 -15.46
CA ILE A 92 -5.45 1.75 -14.12
C ILE A 92 -4.08 1.07 -13.96
N LEU A 93 -3.35 1.46 -12.92
CA LEU A 93 -2.08 0.84 -12.56
C LEU A 93 -2.31 -0.09 -11.38
N THR A 94 -1.72 -1.28 -11.43
CA THR A 94 -1.73 -2.20 -10.29
C THR A 94 -0.32 -2.61 -9.92
N ILE A 95 -0.05 -2.73 -8.62
CA ILE A 95 1.19 -3.26 -8.06
C ILE A 95 0.82 -4.32 -7.03
N GLU A 96 1.41 -5.50 -7.17
CA GLU A 96 1.14 -6.66 -6.32
C GLU A 96 2.23 -6.83 -5.27
N TYR A 97 1.84 -7.02 -4.01
CA TYR A 97 2.68 -7.27 -2.85
C TYR A 97 2.36 -8.62 -2.25
N LYS A 98 3.36 -9.26 -1.64
CA LYS A 98 3.19 -10.59 -1.05
C LYS A 98 2.08 -10.65 0.02
N ASN A 99 1.98 -9.62 0.87
CA ASN A 99 1.03 -9.49 1.96
C ASN A 99 1.07 -8.06 2.51
N TRP A 100 0.24 -7.75 3.50
CA TRP A 100 0.22 -6.43 4.15
C TRP A 100 1.55 -6.03 4.78
N ALA A 101 2.30 -6.97 5.37
CA ALA A 101 3.59 -6.69 5.99
C ALA A 101 4.65 -6.24 4.97
N ALA A 102 4.50 -6.56 3.68
CA ALA A 102 5.38 -6.07 2.63
C ALA A 102 5.30 -4.55 2.42
N LEU A 103 4.24 -3.89 2.91
CA LEU A 103 4.06 -2.45 2.84
C LEU A 103 4.82 -1.70 3.95
N ASP A 104 5.30 -2.41 5.00
CA ASP A 104 6.01 -1.80 6.12
C ASP A 104 7.36 -1.21 5.67
N GLY A 105 7.50 0.11 5.84
CA GLY A 105 8.72 0.82 5.45
C GLY A 105 9.02 0.82 3.94
N LEU A 106 8.02 0.47 3.10
CA LEU A 106 8.18 0.36 1.65
C LEU A 106 8.51 1.70 0.99
N GLY A 107 7.92 2.81 1.44
CA GLY A 107 8.08 4.13 0.82
C GLY A 107 9.53 4.52 0.63
N GLY A 108 10.35 4.49 1.68
CA GLY A 108 11.77 4.85 1.58
C GLY A 108 12.61 3.94 0.65
N LYS A 109 12.19 2.68 0.47
CA LYS A 109 12.84 1.76 -0.48
C LYS A 109 12.48 2.12 -1.93
N LEU A 110 11.22 2.45 -2.18
CA LEU A 110 10.76 2.88 -3.50
C LEU A 110 11.33 4.25 -3.88
N ASP A 111 11.45 5.19 -2.93
CA ASP A 111 12.10 6.49 -3.15
C ASP A 111 13.57 6.32 -3.56
N SER A 112 14.26 5.37 -2.94
CA SER A 112 15.65 5.03 -3.30
C SER A 112 15.74 4.48 -4.72
N ILE A 113 14.81 3.61 -5.12
CA ILE A 113 14.74 3.07 -6.49
C ILE A 113 14.43 4.18 -7.49
N SER A 114 13.45 5.04 -7.20
CA SER A 114 13.09 6.17 -8.05
C SER A 114 14.29 7.10 -8.26
N THR A 115 14.97 7.47 -7.19
CA THR A 115 16.19 8.30 -7.25
C THR A 115 17.28 7.64 -8.10
N GLN A 116 17.48 6.33 -7.95
CA GLN A 116 18.49 5.61 -8.74
C GLN A 116 18.13 5.55 -10.23
N VAL A 117 16.86 5.32 -10.56
CA VAL A 117 16.39 5.23 -11.95
C VAL A 117 16.42 6.60 -12.64
N GLU A 118 16.03 7.65 -11.94
CA GLU A 118 15.95 9.01 -12.49
C GLU A 118 17.27 9.78 -12.33
N GLY A 119 18.20 9.27 -11.52
CA GLY A 119 19.57 9.77 -11.38
C GLY A 119 19.79 10.74 -10.22
N SER A 120 18.76 11.41 -9.69
CA SER A 120 18.81 12.20 -8.46
C SER A 120 17.41 12.45 -7.89
N VAL A 121 17.34 12.91 -6.64
CA VAL A 121 16.08 13.33 -5.99
C VAL A 121 15.45 14.49 -6.73
N GLU A 122 16.24 15.46 -7.17
CA GLU A 122 15.76 16.65 -7.90
C GLU A 122 15.12 16.26 -9.23
N LYS A 123 15.72 15.31 -9.96
CA LYS A 123 15.16 14.80 -11.21
C LYS A 123 13.88 14.00 -10.97
N ALA A 124 13.82 13.19 -9.92
CA ALA A 124 12.62 12.46 -9.55
C ALA A 124 11.47 13.43 -9.21
N ASN A 125 11.74 14.49 -8.43
CA ASN A 125 10.78 15.53 -8.10
C ASN A 125 10.33 16.31 -9.34
N GLN A 126 11.25 16.65 -10.24
CA GLN A 126 10.91 17.33 -11.51
C GLN A 126 10.03 16.43 -12.39
N SER A 127 10.36 15.16 -12.50
CA SER A 127 9.58 14.16 -13.24
C SER A 127 8.17 14.02 -12.67
N GLU A 128 7.99 14.05 -11.34
CA GLU A 128 6.67 14.07 -10.71
C GLU A 128 5.86 15.32 -11.07
N ALA A 129 6.49 16.49 -10.99
CA ALA A 129 5.87 17.76 -11.36
C ALA A 129 5.45 17.80 -12.85
N ASP A 130 6.27 17.24 -13.73
CA ASP A 130 5.97 17.19 -15.16
C ASP A 130 4.81 16.21 -15.43
N ARG A 131 4.75 15.06 -14.73
CA ARG A 131 3.62 14.13 -14.82
C ARG A 131 2.30 14.74 -14.35
N ALA A 132 2.33 15.58 -13.33
CA ALA A 132 1.13 16.26 -12.84
C ALA A 132 0.46 17.15 -13.87
N ARG A 133 1.17 17.54 -14.94
CA ARG A 133 0.64 18.34 -16.05
C ARG A 133 -0.07 17.51 -17.12
N ILE A 134 0.24 16.23 -17.21
CA ILE A 134 -0.27 15.34 -18.27
C ILE A 134 -1.25 14.28 -17.74
N ARG A 135 -1.42 14.19 -16.40
CA ARG A 135 -2.36 13.26 -15.77
C ARG A 135 -2.94 13.80 -14.47
N THR A 136 -4.06 13.25 -14.08
CA THR A 136 -4.66 13.39 -12.75
C THR A 136 -4.75 12.01 -12.11
N VAL A 137 -4.32 11.89 -10.86
CA VAL A 137 -4.59 10.71 -10.04
C VAL A 137 -5.96 10.89 -9.42
N LEU A 138 -6.95 10.11 -9.86
CA LEU A 138 -8.33 10.16 -9.37
C LEU A 138 -8.47 9.56 -7.97
N GLY A 139 -7.57 8.65 -7.62
CA GLY A 139 -7.52 7.97 -6.33
C GLY A 139 -6.74 6.68 -6.40
N SER A 140 -6.59 6.01 -5.25
CA SER A 140 -6.02 4.68 -5.17
C SER A 140 -6.69 3.88 -4.05
N ASN A 141 -6.72 2.55 -4.23
CA ASN A 141 -7.17 1.59 -3.24
C ASN A 141 -6.10 0.53 -3.02
N THR A 142 -5.98 0.06 -1.79
CA THR A 142 -5.20 -1.15 -1.50
C THR A 142 -6.19 -2.23 -1.08
N VAL A 143 -6.17 -3.34 -1.81
CA VAL A 143 -7.08 -4.47 -1.63
C VAL A 143 -6.28 -5.75 -1.42
N GLN A 144 -6.92 -6.77 -0.87
CA GLN A 144 -6.33 -8.11 -0.76
C GLN A 144 -7.17 -9.08 -1.58
N GLU A 145 -6.51 -9.93 -2.36
CA GLU A 145 -7.19 -10.99 -3.08
C GLU A 145 -7.69 -12.05 -2.09
N ALA A 146 -8.93 -12.51 -2.27
CA ALA A 146 -9.48 -13.64 -1.56
C ALA A 146 -9.43 -14.87 -2.48
N LEU A 147 -8.58 -15.84 -2.15
CA LEU A 147 -8.45 -17.10 -2.88
C LEU A 147 -9.53 -18.06 -2.41
N LEU A 148 -10.61 -18.18 -3.17
CA LEU A 148 -11.76 -19.04 -2.82
C LEU A 148 -11.33 -20.50 -2.74
N LYS A 149 -11.86 -21.22 -1.71
CA LYS A 149 -11.62 -22.67 -1.47
C LYS A 149 -12.62 -23.51 -2.21
#